data_add29ac6964494255707c89a582aefd5
#
_entry.id   add29ac6964494255707c89a582aefd5
#
_cell.length_a   1.000
_cell.length_b   1.000
_cell.length_c   1.000
_cell.angle_alpha   90.00
_cell.angle_beta   90.00
_cell.angle_gamma   90.00
#
_symmetry.space_group_name_H-M   'P 1'
#
loop_
_entity.id
_entity.type
_entity.pdbx_description
1 polymer ?
#
loop_
_entity_poly.entity_id
_entity_poly.type
_entity_poly.pdbx_seq_one_letter_code
_entity_poly.pdbx_strand_id
1 'polypeptide(L)'
;MEYIFNTRLRGNIALTDSYHTNLALQKDNTLYKFIWVQSGSLQLEIDHVPTTLVKGEIIPLTPLHHIELKTINGEYLTLLFNSNFYCIFGHDNEVSCNGFLFNGTSNVMQLKLSESQVASLRDITDSLTSEYAIKDNLQEEMLRILLKRFIILCTRIAREKFSVSPEREKAFDMVRQFYVLVDNHFKEKKMVQDYADMLHRSPKTLSNLFTTCGLPSPLRIIHERIEAEAKRLLLYSQKSAKEITEILGFEDQATFSRFFKKMTGESVSEYRKREKRE
;
A
#
# COMPACT_ATOMS: atom_id res chain seq x y z
N MET A 1 -1.70 -0.73 23.24
CA MET A 1 -2.28 0.40 22.46
C MET A 1 -2.65 -0.13 21.07
N GLU A 2 -3.90 0.08 20.63
CA GLU A 2 -4.33 -0.36 19.30
C GLU A 2 -5.33 0.65 18.72
N TYR A 3 -4.99 1.20 17.57
CA TYR A 3 -5.82 2.15 16.81
C TYR A 3 -5.99 1.61 15.40
N ILE A 4 -7.23 1.45 14.93
CA ILE A 4 -7.56 0.96 13.60
C ILE A 4 -8.59 1.90 12.97
N PHE A 5 -8.32 2.34 11.76
CA PHE A 5 -9.24 3.12 10.94
C PHE A 5 -9.49 2.40 9.62
N ASN A 6 -10.77 2.24 9.29
CA ASN A 6 -11.21 1.60 8.06
C ASN A 6 -12.03 2.57 7.23
N THR A 7 -11.70 2.69 5.95
CA THR A 7 -12.51 3.45 5.00
C THR A 7 -13.62 2.58 4.40
N ARG A 8 -14.67 3.21 3.86
CA ARG A 8 -15.73 2.51 3.12
C ARG A 8 -15.23 1.75 1.89
N LEU A 9 -14.09 2.11 1.33
CA LEU A 9 -13.45 1.44 0.19
C LEU A 9 -12.45 0.36 0.61
N ARG A 10 -12.57 -0.17 1.84
CA ARG A 10 -11.65 -1.16 2.41
C ARG A 10 -10.20 -0.67 2.54
N GLY A 11 -10.01 0.65 2.61
CA GLY A 11 -8.73 1.21 3.04
C GLY A 11 -8.57 0.98 4.53
N ASN A 12 -7.39 0.52 4.94
CA ASN A 12 -7.04 0.27 6.33
C ASN A 12 -5.75 0.98 6.69
N ILE A 13 -5.73 1.66 7.84
CA ILE A 13 -4.54 2.13 8.52
C ILE A 13 -4.64 1.77 10.00
N ALA A 14 -3.58 1.24 10.58
CA ALA A 14 -3.52 0.85 11.98
C ALA A 14 -2.19 1.23 12.62
N LEU A 15 -2.23 1.58 13.91
CA LEU A 15 -1.06 1.84 14.75
C LEU A 15 -1.20 0.98 16.02
N THR A 16 -0.25 0.07 16.27
CA THR A 16 -0.33 -0.85 17.42
C THR A 16 1.04 -1.21 17.97
N ASP A 17 1.11 -1.40 19.30
CA ASP A 17 2.24 -1.99 20.02
C ASP A 17 2.05 -3.50 20.27
N SER A 18 0.91 -4.04 19.86
CA SER A 18 0.44 -5.38 20.17
C SER A 18 0.20 -6.22 18.90
N TYR A 19 0.94 -5.93 17.82
CA TYR A 19 0.80 -6.68 16.56
C TYR A 19 0.90 -8.20 16.74
N HIS A 20 1.75 -8.66 17.66
CA HIS A 20 1.94 -10.08 17.97
C HIS A 20 0.71 -10.78 18.57
N THR A 21 -0.24 -10.04 19.12
CA THR A 21 -1.50 -10.58 19.69
C THR A 21 -2.69 -10.45 18.75
N ASN A 22 -2.60 -9.59 17.72
CA ASN A 22 -3.70 -9.35 16.79
C ASN A 22 -3.62 -10.27 15.56
N LEU A 23 -4.27 -11.42 15.66
CA LEU A 23 -4.31 -12.43 14.59
C LEU A 23 -4.97 -11.90 13.29
N ALA A 24 -5.88 -10.94 13.36
CA ALA A 24 -6.53 -10.37 12.18
C ALA A 24 -5.52 -9.55 11.37
N LEU A 25 -4.73 -8.68 12.02
CA LEU A 25 -3.68 -7.90 11.37
C LEU A 25 -2.53 -8.78 10.85
N GLN A 26 -2.22 -9.88 11.55
CA GLN A 26 -1.18 -10.82 11.10
C GLN A 26 -1.58 -11.60 9.85
N LYS A 27 -2.85 -11.99 9.76
CA LYS A 27 -3.42 -12.75 8.62
C LYS A 27 -3.72 -11.89 7.40
N ASP A 28 -3.77 -10.57 7.57
CA ASP A 28 -4.02 -9.65 6.46
C ASP A 28 -2.75 -9.49 5.61
N ASN A 29 -2.75 -10.19 4.49
CA ASN A 29 -1.66 -10.18 3.51
C ASN A 29 -1.75 -9.00 2.50
N THR A 30 -2.56 -7.99 2.80
CA THR A 30 -2.63 -6.75 1.99
C THR A 30 -1.88 -5.59 2.62
N LEU A 31 -1.41 -5.75 3.87
CA LEU A 31 -0.84 -4.67 4.67
C LEU A 31 0.66 -4.46 4.42
N TYR A 32 1.03 -3.24 4.09
CA TYR A 32 2.37 -2.70 4.29
C TYR A 32 2.59 -2.45 5.77
N LYS A 33 3.81 -2.64 6.25
CA LYS A 33 4.13 -2.55 7.68
C LYS A 33 5.43 -1.80 7.91
N PHE A 34 5.45 -0.95 8.94
CA PHE A 34 6.66 -0.45 9.56
C PHE A 34 6.72 -1.00 10.98
N ILE A 35 7.74 -1.78 11.31
CA ILE A 35 7.97 -2.25 12.67
C ILE A 35 9.14 -1.45 13.23
N TRP A 36 8.90 -0.73 14.32
CA TRP A 36 9.85 0.19 14.95
C TRP A 36 10.07 -0.16 16.41
N VAL A 37 11.30 -0.51 16.80
CA VAL A 37 11.66 -0.84 18.18
C VAL A 37 11.92 0.45 18.96
N GLN A 38 11.11 0.67 20.02
CA GLN A 38 11.16 1.84 20.90
C GLN A 38 12.15 1.66 22.06
N SER A 39 12.19 0.44 22.63
CA SER A 39 13.11 0.04 23.70
C SER A 39 13.47 -1.44 23.58
N GLY A 40 14.66 -1.82 24.05
CA GLY A 40 15.11 -3.21 24.07
C GLY A 40 15.37 -3.77 22.67
N SER A 41 14.87 -4.99 22.41
CA SER A 41 15.08 -5.72 21.16
C SER A 41 13.88 -6.57 20.76
N LEU A 42 13.75 -6.81 19.45
CA LEU A 42 12.73 -7.64 18.82
C LEU A 42 13.39 -8.67 17.92
N GLN A 43 13.18 -9.96 18.17
CA GLN A 43 13.59 -11.04 17.27
C GLN A 43 12.40 -11.51 16.45
N LEU A 44 12.57 -11.55 15.15
CA LEU A 44 11.55 -11.97 14.19
C LEU A 44 12.19 -12.78 13.06
N GLU A 45 11.39 -13.59 12.40
CA GLU A 45 11.74 -14.20 11.11
C GLU A 45 10.98 -13.49 10.00
N ILE A 46 11.67 -13.16 8.92
CA ILE A 46 11.09 -12.57 7.70
C ILE A 46 11.43 -13.53 6.56
N ASP A 47 10.40 -14.15 5.96
CA ASP A 47 10.58 -15.17 4.91
C ASP A 47 11.59 -16.25 5.32
N HIS A 48 11.48 -16.74 6.57
CA HIS A 48 12.36 -17.71 7.22
C HIS A 48 13.80 -17.22 7.49
N VAL A 49 14.09 -15.92 7.31
CA VAL A 49 15.40 -15.34 7.65
C VAL A 49 15.33 -14.72 9.06
N PRO A 50 16.10 -15.23 10.03
CA PRO A 50 16.16 -14.64 11.37
C PRO A 50 16.68 -13.21 11.31
N THR A 51 15.96 -12.29 11.92
CA THR A 51 16.27 -10.85 11.96
C THR A 51 16.13 -10.35 13.39
N THR A 52 17.07 -9.53 13.83
CA THR A 52 17.01 -8.87 15.14
C THR A 52 17.00 -7.38 14.95
N LEU A 53 16.01 -6.70 15.52
CA LEU A 53 15.92 -5.25 15.61
C LEU A 53 16.24 -4.82 17.04
N VAL A 54 16.93 -3.70 17.20
CA VAL A 54 17.22 -3.10 18.49
C VAL A 54 16.63 -1.68 18.58
N LYS A 55 16.63 -1.10 19.77
CA LYS A 55 16.14 0.26 20.02
C LYS A 55 16.61 1.25 18.95
N GLY A 56 15.66 2.01 18.41
CA GLY A 56 15.88 3.01 17.37
C GLY A 56 16.02 2.44 15.96
N GLU A 57 15.70 1.17 15.77
CA GLU A 57 15.66 0.57 14.44
C GLU A 57 14.22 0.38 13.95
N ILE A 58 14.03 0.62 12.66
CA ILE A 58 12.75 0.48 11.96
C ILE A 58 12.94 -0.31 10.67
N ILE A 59 11.98 -1.16 10.36
CA ILE A 59 11.97 -2.00 9.18
C ILE A 59 10.66 -1.83 8.39
N PRO A 60 10.72 -1.40 7.11
CA PRO A 60 9.58 -1.38 6.22
C PRO A 60 9.38 -2.74 5.56
N LEU A 61 8.16 -3.24 5.54
CA LEU A 61 7.79 -4.56 5.00
C LEU A 61 6.60 -4.45 4.06
N THR A 62 6.66 -5.19 2.95
CA THR A 62 5.57 -5.29 1.97
C THR A 62 4.53 -6.32 2.41
N PRO A 63 3.34 -6.34 1.79
CA PRO A 63 2.36 -7.42 1.96
C PRO A 63 2.89 -8.82 1.63
N LEU A 64 3.95 -8.92 0.82
CA LEU A 64 4.53 -10.18 0.37
C LEU A 64 5.43 -10.86 1.43
N HIS A 65 5.94 -10.09 2.41
CA HIS A 65 6.79 -10.66 3.45
C HIS A 65 5.96 -11.45 4.46
N HIS A 66 6.36 -12.70 4.68
CA HIS A 66 5.87 -13.49 5.79
C HIS A 66 6.67 -13.13 7.05
N ILE A 67 5.96 -12.79 8.14
CA ILE A 67 6.59 -12.30 9.38
C ILE A 67 6.14 -13.19 10.54
N GLU A 68 7.11 -13.64 11.31
CA GLU A 68 6.87 -14.36 12.56
C GLU A 68 7.67 -13.73 13.69
N LEU A 69 6.97 -13.16 14.68
CA LEU A 69 7.62 -12.59 15.86
C LEU A 69 7.99 -13.71 16.82
N LYS A 70 9.28 -13.79 17.22
CA LYS A 70 9.83 -14.88 18.05
C LYS A 70 10.01 -14.44 19.51
N THR A 71 10.75 -13.37 19.74
CA THR A 71 11.07 -12.89 21.09
C THR A 71 10.95 -11.38 21.16
N ILE A 72 10.21 -10.90 22.16
CA ILE A 72 9.96 -9.48 22.38
C ILE A 72 10.58 -9.12 23.73
N ASN A 73 11.69 -8.37 23.70
CA ASN A 73 12.37 -7.87 24.90
C ASN A 73 12.35 -6.35 24.89
N GLY A 74 11.22 -5.74 25.25
CA GLY A 74 11.03 -4.29 25.25
C GLY A 74 9.77 -3.88 24.50
N GLU A 75 9.74 -2.65 23.99
CA GLU A 75 8.59 -2.05 23.36
C GLU A 75 8.85 -1.83 21.88
N TYR A 76 7.84 -2.07 21.06
CA TYR A 76 7.85 -1.79 19.63
C TYR A 76 6.50 -1.21 19.19
N LEU A 77 6.51 -0.51 18.08
CA LEU A 77 5.33 0.08 17.46
C LEU A 77 5.24 -0.42 16.01
N THR A 78 4.05 -0.77 15.58
CA THR A 78 3.78 -1.16 14.19
C THR A 78 2.77 -0.21 13.58
N LEU A 79 3.17 0.44 12.49
CA LEU A 79 2.27 1.22 11.62
C LEU A 79 1.96 0.36 10.39
N LEU A 80 0.66 0.14 10.14
CA LEU A 80 0.16 -0.71 9.05
C LEU A 80 -0.77 0.08 8.17
N PHE A 81 -0.77 -0.21 6.87
CA PHE A 81 -1.75 0.32 5.94
C PHE A 81 -1.82 -0.55 4.68
N ASN A 82 -2.93 -0.49 3.95
CA ASN A 82 -3.06 -1.16 2.67
C ASN A 82 -3.11 -0.17 1.48
N SER A 83 -2.97 -0.69 0.27
CA SER A 83 -3.00 0.13 -0.95
C SER A 83 -4.34 0.82 -1.20
N ASN A 84 -5.45 0.31 -0.65
CA ASN A 84 -6.74 0.99 -0.73
C ASN A 84 -6.80 2.25 0.15
N PHE A 85 -6.05 2.29 1.26
CA PHE A 85 -5.91 3.49 2.08
C PHE A 85 -4.90 4.46 1.46
N TYR A 86 -3.72 3.97 1.09
CA TYR A 86 -2.67 4.75 0.48
C TYR A 86 -1.85 3.92 -0.51
N CYS A 87 -2.03 4.18 -1.81
CA CYS A 87 -1.26 3.53 -2.85
C CYS A 87 0.11 4.20 -2.99
N ILE A 88 1.17 3.54 -2.52
CA ILE A 88 2.54 4.06 -2.54
C ILE A 88 2.97 4.43 -3.96
N PHE A 89 2.63 3.61 -4.94
CA PHE A 89 3.05 3.82 -6.33
C PHE A 89 2.17 4.84 -7.05
N GLY A 90 0.86 4.87 -6.79
CA GLY A 90 -0.06 5.87 -7.36
C GLY A 90 0.19 7.29 -6.85
N HIS A 91 0.73 7.44 -5.63
CA HIS A 91 1.04 8.73 -5.01
C HIS A 91 2.55 9.03 -4.94
N ASP A 92 3.37 8.35 -5.75
CA ASP A 92 4.82 8.50 -5.70
C ASP A 92 5.30 9.93 -6.02
N ASN A 93 4.58 10.67 -6.88
CA ASN A 93 4.86 12.08 -7.13
C ASN A 93 4.80 12.94 -5.84
N GLU A 94 4.03 12.51 -4.82
CA GLU A 94 3.86 13.23 -3.58
C GLU A 94 4.88 12.82 -2.51
N VAL A 95 5.29 11.55 -2.48
CA VAL A 95 6.20 11.03 -1.44
C VAL A 95 7.61 10.77 -1.95
N SER A 96 7.83 10.78 -3.27
CA SER A 96 9.13 10.55 -3.92
C SER A 96 9.88 9.32 -3.37
N CYS A 97 9.12 8.31 -2.89
CA CYS A 97 9.75 7.12 -2.34
C CYS A 97 10.07 6.07 -3.41
N ASN A 98 9.49 6.22 -4.63
CA ASN A 98 9.69 5.35 -5.79
C ASN A 98 9.60 3.86 -5.44
N GLY A 99 8.76 3.50 -4.44
CA GLY A 99 8.77 2.16 -3.90
C GLY A 99 10.07 1.77 -3.16
N PHE A 100 11.00 2.69 -2.96
CA PHE A 100 12.34 2.43 -2.44
C PHE A 100 12.35 1.70 -1.09
N LEU A 101 11.46 2.10 -0.18
CA LEU A 101 11.31 1.45 1.13
C LEU A 101 10.71 0.05 1.05
N PHE A 102 9.89 -0.21 0.04
CA PHE A 102 9.09 -1.42 -0.08
C PHE A 102 9.54 -2.27 -1.27
N ASN A 103 10.85 -2.40 -1.40
CA ASN A 103 11.49 -2.92 -2.58
C ASN A 103 11.85 -4.39 -2.45
N GLY A 104 11.06 -5.25 -3.10
CA GLY A 104 11.35 -6.66 -3.29
C GLY A 104 11.31 -7.50 -2.00
N THR A 105 11.28 -8.80 -2.17
CA THR A 105 11.32 -9.77 -1.05
C THR A 105 12.74 -10.12 -0.62
N SER A 106 13.77 -9.76 -1.38
CA SER A 106 15.12 -10.32 -1.20
C SER A 106 16.04 -9.50 -0.29
N ASN A 107 15.74 -8.22 0.01
CA ASN A 107 16.56 -7.39 0.90
C ASN A 107 15.69 -6.44 1.72
N VAL A 108 15.39 -6.83 2.92
CA VAL A 108 14.64 -5.98 3.86
C VAL A 108 15.56 -4.90 4.42
N MET A 109 15.17 -3.62 4.27
CA MET A 109 15.97 -2.50 4.74
C MET A 109 15.80 -2.31 6.25
N GLN A 110 16.88 -2.47 7.00
CA GLN A 110 16.92 -2.14 8.41
C GLN A 110 17.48 -0.72 8.59
N LEU A 111 16.62 0.21 8.99
CA LEU A 111 16.97 1.63 9.15
C LEU A 111 17.29 1.90 10.62
N LYS A 112 18.53 2.29 10.90
CA LYS A 112 18.94 2.78 12.22
C LYS A 112 18.74 4.29 12.29
N LEU A 113 17.93 4.74 13.23
CA LEU A 113 17.53 6.12 13.41
C LEU A 113 18.51 6.87 14.33
N SER A 114 18.78 8.13 14.01
CA SER A 114 19.39 9.06 14.98
C SER A 114 18.37 9.53 16.01
N GLU A 115 18.82 10.14 17.10
CA GLU A 115 17.91 10.67 18.13
C GLU A 115 16.94 11.72 17.58
N SER A 116 17.39 12.59 16.69
CA SER A 116 16.54 13.59 16.04
C SER A 116 15.51 12.95 15.09
N GLN A 117 15.87 11.86 14.40
CA GLN A 117 14.96 11.12 13.54
C GLN A 117 13.92 10.36 14.37
N VAL A 118 14.34 9.78 15.52
CA VAL A 118 13.42 9.16 16.49
C VAL A 118 12.41 10.19 17.00
N ALA A 119 12.85 11.38 17.39
CA ALA A 119 11.97 12.46 17.85
C ALA A 119 10.95 12.85 16.75
N SER A 120 11.41 13.07 15.53
CA SER A 120 10.54 13.44 14.40
C SER A 120 9.51 12.37 14.06
N LEU A 121 9.85 11.08 14.13
CA LEU A 121 8.90 9.99 13.90
C LEU A 121 7.92 9.83 15.06
N ARG A 122 8.37 10.09 16.30
CA ARG A 122 7.50 10.08 17.48
C ARG A 122 6.44 11.18 17.40
N ASP A 123 6.79 12.40 17.02
CA ASP A 123 5.84 13.49 16.81
C ASP A 123 4.72 13.11 15.82
N ILE A 124 5.06 12.33 14.78
CA ILE A 124 4.07 11.86 13.80
C ILE A 124 3.20 10.77 14.41
N THR A 125 3.77 9.80 15.15
CA THR A 125 2.97 8.73 15.77
C THR A 125 2.07 9.25 16.87
N ASP A 126 2.49 10.28 17.62
CA ASP A 126 1.66 10.96 18.61
C ASP A 126 0.52 11.73 17.94
N SER A 127 0.82 12.39 16.81
CA SER A 127 -0.20 13.06 16.00
C SER A 127 -1.22 12.04 15.41
N LEU A 128 -0.74 10.90 14.91
CA LEU A 128 -1.63 9.80 14.46
C LEU A 128 -2.53 9.33 15.60
N THR A 129 -1.95 9.09 16.78
CA THR A 129 -2.69 8.66 17.97
C THR A 129 -3.81 9.65 18.33
N SER A 130 -3.50 10.93 18.30
CA SER A 130 -4.47 12.00 18.59
C SER A 130 -5.57 12.05 17.53
N GLU A 131 -5.21 11.86 16.25
CA GLU A 131 -6.15 11.90 15.14
C GLU A 131 -7.16 10.75 15.17
N TYR A 132 -6.78 9.57 15.66
CA TYR A 132 -7.72 8.45 15.82
C TYR A 132 -8.87 8.75 16.77
N ALA A 133 -8.73 9.71 17.69
CA ALA A 133 -9.79 10.14 18.60
C ALA A 133 -10.77 11.14 17.97
N ILE A 134 -10.38 11.80 16.88
CA ILE A 134 -11.20 12.77 16.15
C ILE A 134 -12.14 12.02 15.21
N LYS A 135 -13.45 12.38 15.24
CA LYS A 135 -14.47 11.72 14.40
C LYS A 135 -15.17 12.79 13.57
N ASP A 136 -14.50 13.23 12.52
CA ASP A 136 -15.05 14.19 11.57
C ASP A 136 -14.79 13.75 10.12
N ASN A 137 -15.27 14.54 9.17
CA ASN A 137 -15.13 14.25 7.73
C ASN A 137 -13.70 14.44 7.19
N LEU A 138 -12.78 15.00 7.98
CA LEU A 138 -11.40 15.29 7.59
C LEU A 138 -10.41 14.27 8.16
N GLN A 139 -10.85 13.43 9.11
CA GLN A 139 -10.00 12.43 9.77
C GLN A 139 -9.25 11.53 8.78
N GLU A 140 -9.95 11.02 7.76
CA GLU A 140 -9.33 10.15 6.75
C GLU A 140 -8.19 10.87 6.01
N GLU A 141 -8.39 12.13 5.63
CA GLU A 141 -7.38 12.89 4.91
C GLU A 141 -6.21 13.28 5.82
N MET A 142 -6.47 13.63 7.07
CA MET A 142 -5.41 13.92 8.04
C MET A 142 -4.55 12.69 8.32
N LEU A 143 -5.15 11.50 8.50
CA LEU A 143 -4.42 10.25 8.65
C LEU A 143 -3.55 9.94 7.41
N ARG A 144 -4.03 10.25 6.19
CA ARG A 144 -3.22 10.13 4.96
C ARG A 144 -2.03 11.08 4.95
N ILE A 145 -2.23 12.33 5.33
CA ILE A 145 -1.14 13.33 5.40
C ILE A 145 -0.07 12.90 6.38
N LEU A 146 -0.44 12.42 7.56
CA LEU A 146 0.48 11.93 8.58
C LEU A 146 1.24 10.68 8.12
N LEU A 147 0.55 9.74 7.47
CA LEU A 147 1.18 8.57 6.86
C LEU A 147 2.18 8.97 5.75
N LYS A 148 1.81 9.90 4.88
CA LYS A 148 2.73 10.46 3.86
C LYS A 148 3.98 11.03 4.51
N ARG A 149 3.82 11.86 5.53
CA ARG A 149 4.95 12.46 6.25
C ARG A 149 5.87 11.39 6.83
N PHE A 150 5.30 10.33 7.42
CA PHE A 150 6.06 9.19 7.96
C PHE A 150 6.86 8.48 6.87
N ILE A 151 6.22 8.14 5.74
CA ILE A 151 6.87 7.48 4.59
C ILE A 151 8.00 8.35 4.03
N ILE A 152 7.78 9.66 3.86
CA ILE A 152 8.80 10.60 3.34
C ILE A 152 10.01 10.63 4.26
N LEU A 153 9.83 10.71 5.58
CA LEU A 153 10.96 10.71 6.52
C LEU A 153 11.74 9.39 6.45
N CYS A 154 11.07 8.26 6.48
CA CYS A 154 11.73 6.95 6.33
C CYS A 154 12.47 6.83 4.99
N THR A 155 11.91 7.36 3.90
CA THR A 155 12.55 7.38 2.58
C THR A 155 13.84 8.21 2.59
N ARG A 156 13.82 9.39 3.20
CA ARG A 156 15.04 10.24 3.34
C ARG A 156 16.13 9.51 4.11
N ILE A 157 15.78 8.91 5.25
CA ILE A 157 16.72 8.13 6.07
C ILE A 157 17.30 6.96 5.29
N ALA A 158 16.46 6.25 4.54
CA ALA A 158 16.91 5.13 3.72
C ALA A 158 17.87 5.58 2.61
N ARG A 159 17.57 6.69 1.91
CA ARG A 159 18.43 7.24 0.85
C ARG A 159 19.79 7.73 1.36
N GLU A 160 19.86 8.22 2.58
CA GLU A 160 21.14 8.61 3.22
C GLU A 160 22.05 7.41 3.47
N LYS A 161 21.47 6.22 3.71
CA LYS A 161 22.23 5.02 4.12
C LYS A 161 22.46 4.02 3.00
N PHE A 162 21.55 3.97 2.03
CA PHE A 162 21.58 2.99 0.96
C PHE A 162 21.77 3.67 -0.39
N SER A 163 22.91 3.44 -1.03
CA SER A 163 23.12 3.85 -2.41
C SER A 163 22.20 3.06 -3.34
N VAL A 164 21.42 3.75 -4.14
CA VAL A 164 20.62 3.11 -5.22
C VAL A 164 21.46 3.11 -6.48
N SER A 165 21.58 1.96 -7.13
CA SER A 165 22.23 1.96 -8.44
C SER A 165 21.38 2.75 -9.47
N PRO A 166 21.99 3.46 -10.42
CA PRO A 166 21.27 4.21 -11.45
C PRO A 166 20.28 3.35 -12.26
N GLU A 167 20.59 2.06 -12.44
CA GLU A 167 19.72 1.10 -13.12
C GLU A 167 18.44 0.84 -12.33
N ARG A 168 18.57 0.73 -11.03
CA ARG A 168 17.46 0.50 -10.12
C ARG A 168 16.56 1.75 -10.00
N GLU A 169 17.15 2.92 -9.99
CA GLU A 169 16.41 4.19 -10.03
C GLU A 169 15.59 4.32 -11.32
N LYS A 170 16.17 4.00 -12.48
CA LYS A 170 15.45 3.95 -13.77
C LYS A 170 14.34 2.91 -13.79
N ALA A 171 14.52 1.76 -13.13
CA ALA A 171 13.49 0.74 -13.00
C ALA A 171 12.27 1.27 -12.24
N PHE A 172 12.49 1.98 -11.14
CA PHE A 172 11.41 2.59 -10.37
C PHE A 172 10.73 3.74 -11.09
N ASP A 173 11.48 4.57 -11.81
CA ASP A 173 10.89 5.61 -12.64
C ASP A 173 9.94 5.03 -13.69
N MET A 174 10.28 3.90 -14.28
CA MET A 174 9.40 3.22 -15.23
C MET A 174 8.15 2.64 -14.57
N VAL A 175 8.28 2.05 -13.38
CA VAL A 175 7.15 1.59 -12.58
C VAL A 175 6.22 2.77 -12.27
N ARG A 176 6.77 3.89 -11.81
CA ARG A 176 6.00 5.12 -11.55
C ARG A 176 5.25 5.60 -12.78
N GLN A 177 5.93 5.72 -13.92
CA GLN A 177 5.30 6.11 -15.18
C GLN A 177 4.14 5.19 -15.54
N PHE A 178 4.29 3.87 -15.34
CA PHE A 178 3.21 2.92 -15.56
C PHE A 178 2.00 3.20 -14.67
N TYR A 179 2.15 3.43 -13.37
CA TYR A 179 1.04 3.77 -12.47
C TYR A 179 0.33 5.05 -12.88
N VAL A 180 1.09 6.11 -13.23
CA VAL A 180 0.53 7.38 -13.72
C VAL A 180 -0.27 7.17 -15.00
N LEU A 181 0.25 6.37 -15.94
CA LEU A 181 -0.47 6.03 -17.17
C LEU A 181 -1.73 5.23 -16.89
N VAL A 182 -1.69 4.28 -15.96
CA VAL A 182 -2.88 3.51 -15.55
C VAL A 182 -3.93 4.45 -14.97
N ASP A 183 -3.57 5.35 -14.06
CA ASP A 183 -4.51 6.31 -13.47
C ASP A 183 -5.18 7.21 -14.51
N ASN A 184 -4.43 7.61 -15.53
CA ASN A 184 -4.95 8.49 -16.57
C ASN A 184 -5.79 7.76 -17.64
N HIS A 185 -5.51 6.46 -17.91
CA HIS A 185 -6.05 5.78 -19.09
C HIS A 185 -6.84 4.49 -18.79
N PHE A 186 -7.01 4.07 -17.53
CA PHE A 186 -7.65 2.78 -17.18
C PHE A 186 -9.09 2.60 -17.73
N LYS A 187 -9.79 3.69 -18.04
CA LYS A 187 -11.13 3.63 -18.64
C LYS A 187 -11.09 3.18 -20.10
N GLU A 188 -10.06 3.58 -20.82
CA GLU A 188 -9.90 3.36 -22.25
C GLU A 188 -8.97 2.18 -22.56
N LYS A 189 -7.92 2.01 -21.74
CA LYS A 189 -6.86 1.04 -21.90
C LYS A 189 -6.92 -0.01 -20.80
N LYS A 190 -7.10 -1.28 -21.19
CA LYS A 190 -7.26 -2.38 -20.22
C LYS A 190 -6.22 -3.46 -20.35
N MET A 191 -5.39 -3.42 -21.39
CA MET A 191 -4.40 -4.45 -21.68
C MET A 191 -2.99 -3.95 -21.36
N VAL A 192 -2.13 -4.84 -20.90
CA VAL A 192 -0.71 -4.52 -20.63
C VAL A 192 0.01 -4.00 -21.86
N GLN A 193 -0.39 -4.49 -23.06
CA GLN A 193 0.18 -4.04 -24.33
C GLN A 193 0.00 -2.53 -24.54
N ASP A 194 -1.18 -1.99 -24.24
CA ASP A 194 -1.45 -0.56 -24.41
C ASP A 194 -0.44 0.32 -23.65
N TYR A 195 -0.14 -0.04 -22.40
CA TYR A 195 0.78 0.68 -21.54
C TYR A 195 2.24 0.42 -21.90
N ALA A 196 2.53 -0.79 -22.37
CA ALA A 196 3.86 -1.14 -22.88
C ALA A 196 4.22 -0.28 -24.09
N ASP A 197 3.27 -0.08 -25.02
CA ASP A 197 3.46 0.79 -26.19
C ASP A 197 3.71 2.24 -25.79
N MET A 198 2.92 2.76 -24.80
CA MET A 198 3.08 4.12 -24.27
C MET A 198 4.44 4.33 -23.59
N LEU A 199 5.01 3.29 -23.00
CA LEU A 199 6.32 3.31 -22.35
C LEU A 199 7.46 2.92 -23.29
N HIS A 200 7.17 2.66 -24.56
CA HIS A 200 8.12 2.16 -25.55
C HIS A 200 8.87 0.90 -25.08
N ARG A 201 8.12 -0.05 -24.51
CA ARG A 201 8.61 -1.33 -24.00
C ARG A 201 7.75 -2.49 -24.47
N SER A 202 8.25 -3.72 -24.34
CA SER A 202 7.43 -4.91 -24.56
C SER A 202 6.65 -5.28 -23.27
N PRO A 203 5.46 -5.91 -23.36
CA PRO A 203 4.75 -6.44 -22.20
C PRO A 203 5.59 -7.38 -21.34
N LYS A 204 6.46 -8.18 -21.98
CA LYS A 204 7.40 -9.06 -21.29
C LYS A 204 8.42 -8.28 -20.47
N THR A 205 8.95 -7.19 -21.03
CA THR A 205 9.89 -6.31 -20.31
C THR A 205 9.24 -5.69 -19.09
N LEU A 206 8.00 -5.19 -19.22
CA LEU A 206 7.24 -4.66 -18.09
C LEU A 206 6.98 -5.74 -17.04
N SER A 207 6.50 -6.91 -17.43
CA SER A 207 6.22 -8.00 -16.48
C SER A 207 7.46 -8.42 -15.71
N ASN A 208 8.60 -8.54 -16.39
CA ASN A 208 9.89 -8.85 -15.76
C ASN A 208 10.33 -7.74 -14.79
N LEU A 209 10.19 -6.47 -15.19
CA LEU A 209 10.49 -5.32 -14.34
C LEU A 209 9.69 -5.36 -13.04
N PHE A 210 8.37 -5.56 -13.14
CA PHE A 210 7.49 -5.62 -11.97
C PHE A 210 7.85 -6.81 -11.07
N THR A 211 8.14 -7.98 -11.63
CA THR A 211 8.62 -9.15 -10.88
C THR A 211 9.95 -8.85 -10.17
N THR A 212 10.92 -8.23 -10.85
CA THR A 212 12.22 -7.87 -10.27
C THR A 212 12.07 -6.84 -9.14
N CYS A 213 11.08 -5.95 -9.26
CA CYS A 213 10.75 -4.98 -8.22
C CYS A 213 9.88 -5.58 -7.09
N GLY A 214 9.51 -6.86 -7.15
CA GLY A 214 8.64 -7.50 -6.15
C GLY A 214 7.21 -6.95 -6.14
N LEU A 215 6.71 -6.49 -7.30
CA LEU A 215 5.42 -5.85 -7.45
C LEU A 215 4.39 -6.80 -8.04
N PRO A 216 3.08 -6.56 -7.81
CA PRO A 216 2.01 -7.22 -8.53
C PRO A 216 2.19 -7.07 -10.04
N SER A 217 1.69 -8.03 -10.81
CA SER A 217 1.82 -7.95 -12.27
C SER A 217 1.15 -6.69 -12.83
N PRO A 218 1.66 -6.12 -13.95
CA PRO A 218 1.04 -4.96 -14.59
C PRO A 218 -0.47 -5.10 -14.84
N LEU A 219 -0.93 -6.28 -15.28
CA LEU A 219 -2.35 -6.56 -15.48
C LEU A 219 -3.15 -6.47 -14.17
N ARG A 220 -2.60 -6.96 -13.09
CA ARG A 220 -3.25 -6.89 -11.77
C ARG A 220 -3.44 -5.44 -11.33
N ILE A 221 -2.45 -4.59 -11.51
CA ILE A 221 -2.52 -3.16 -11.18
C ILE A 221 -3.61 -2.45 -11.99
N ILE A 222 -3.69 -2.71 -13.30
CA ILE A 222 -4.76 -2.19 -14.15
C ILE A 222 -6.13 -2.61 -13.60
N HIS A 223 -6.29 -3.89 -13.29
CA HIS A 223 -7.53 -4.44 -12.77
C HIS A 223 -7.91 -3.87 -11.40
N GLU A 224 -6.97 -3.73 -10.48
CA GLU A 224 -7.18 -3.13 -9.16
C GLU A 224 -7.61 -1.67 -9.28
N ARG A 225 -7.06 -0.91 -10.24
CA ARG A 225 -7.48 0.48 -10.49
C ARG A 225 -8.91 0.57 -11.02
N ILE A 226 -9.29 -0.31 -11.95
CA ILE A 226 -10.66 -0.39 -12.49
C ILE A 226 -11.63 -0.80 -11.37
N GLU A 227 -11.28 -1.79 -10.57
CA GLU A 227 -12.07 -2.25 -9.42
C GLU A 227 -12.32 -1.12 -8.41
N ALA A 228 -11.29 -0.38 -8.04
CA ALA A 228 -11.39 0.74 -7.10
C ALA A 228 -12.38 1.80 -7.61
N GLU A 229 -12.31 2.17 -8.89
CA GLU A 229 -13.24 3.13 -9.48
C GLU A 229 -14.67 2.58 -9.59
N ALA A 230 -14.82 1.29 -9.93
CA ALA A 230 -16.12 0.63 -9.92
C ALA A 230 -16.79 0.68 -8.54
N LYS A 231 -16.04 0.34 -7.49
CA LYS A 231 -16.50 0.43 -6.09
C LYS A 231 -16.88 1.87 -5.74
N ARG A 232 -16.05 2.85 -6.08
CA ARG A 232 -16.33 4.27 -5.83
C ARG A 232 -17.65 4.71 -6.48
N LEU A 233 -17.87 4.36 -7.76
CA LEU A 233 -19.10 4.69 -8.48
C LEU A 233 -20.32 3.99 -7.88
N LEU A 234 -20.19 2.74 -7.44
CA LEU A 234 -21.26 1.97 -6.81
C LEU A 234 -21.68 2.53 -5.45
N LEU A 235 -20.73 3.07 -4.69
CA LEU A 235 -20.94 3.63 -3.34
C LEU A 235 -21.45 5.07 -3.36
N TYR A 236 -20.81 5.91 -4.15
CA TYR A 236 -20.99 7.37 -4.08
C TYR A 236 -21.78 7.96 -5.24
N SER A 237 -22.36 7.12 -6.13
CA SER A 237 -23.23 7.61 -7.18
C SER A 237 -24.55 6.82 -7.25
N GLN A 238 -25.58 7.47 -7.82
CA GLN A 238 -26.88 6.82 -8.12
C GLN A 238 -26.88 6.12 -9.50
N LYS A 239 -25.72 6.00 -10.14
CA LYS A 239 -25.61 5.45 -11.50
C LYS A 239 -26.00 3.98 -11.52
N SER A 240 -26.71 3.59 -12.57
CA SER A 240 -27.04 2.18 -12.86
C SER A 240 -25.78 1.39 -13.20
N ALA A 241 -25.87 0.05 -13.12
CA ALA A 241 -24.77 -0.81 -13.55
C ALA A 241 -24.40 -0.60 -15.03
N LYS A 242 -25.39 -0.27 -15.88
CA LYS A 242 -25.18 0.04 -17.30
C LYS A 242 -24.35 1.32 -17.47
N GLU A 243 -24.72 2.41 -16.80
CA GLU A 243 -23.97 3.66 -16.86
C GLU A 243 -22.53 3.52 -16.33
N ILE A 244 -22.34 2.71 -15.26
CA ILE A 244 -21.01 2.42 -14.72
C ILE A 244 -20.18 1.63 -15.73
N THR A 245 -20.79 0.67 -16.45
CA THR A 245 -20.15 -0.07 -17.53
C THR A 245 -19.60 0.86 -18.61
N GLU A 246 -20.41 1.82 -19.06
CA GLU A 246 -20.05 2.81 -20.07
C GLU A 246 -18.92 3.73 -19.56
N ILE A 247 -19.03 4.25 -18.33
CA ILE A 247 -18.01 5.12 -17.70
C ILE A 247 -16.66 4.44 -17.56
N LEU A 248 -16.67 3.13 -17.26
CA LEU A 248 -15.46 2.33 -17.12
C LEU A 248 -14.93 1.79 -18.46
N GLY A 249 -15.61 2.09 -19.58
CA GLY A 249 -15.21 1.72 -20.93
C GLY A 249 -15.23 0.21 -21.18
N PHE A 250 -16.22 -0.51 -20.62
CA PHE A 250 -16.49 -1.89 -20.99
C PHE A 250 -17.47 -1.94 -22.18
N GLU A 251 -17.29 -2.92 -23.03
CA GLU A 251 -18.15 -3.10 -24.24
C GLU A 251 -19.61 -3.38 -23.87
N ASP A 252 -19.82 -4.18 -22.82
CA ASP A 252 -21.14 -4.57 -22.35
C ASP A 252 -21.18 -4.81 -20.84
N GLN A 253 -22.40 -4.80 -20.29
CA GLN A 253 -22.65 -5.00 -18.87
C GLN A 253 -22.29 -6.42 -18.39
N ALA A 254 -22.38 -7.43 -19.25
CA ALA A 254 -22.05 -8.81 -18.88
C ALA A 254 -20.55 -8.97 -18.67
N THR A 255 -19.73 -8.34 -19.51
CA THR A 255 -18.27 -8.30 -19.39
C THR A 255 -17.84 -7.54 -18.12
N PHE A 256 -18.45 -6.38 -17.84
CA PHE A 256 -18.22 -5.67 -16.58
C PHE A 256 -18.62 -6.51 -15.37
N SER A 257 -19.78 -7.13 -15.37
CA SER A 257 -20.26 -7.93 -14.24
C SER A 257 -19.36 -9.14 -13.96
N ARG A 258 -18.88 -9.82 -14.99
CA ARG A 258 -17.91 -10.92 -14.87
C ARG A 258 -16.59 -10.43 -14.30
N PHE A 259 -16.07 -9.31 -14.80
CA PHE A 259 -14.87 -8.67 -14.29
C PHE A 259 -15.03 -8.33 -12.80
N PHE A 260 -16.10 -7.61 -12.44
CA PHE A 260 -16.35 -7.17 -11.06
C PHE A 260 -16.45 -8.37 -10.10
N LYS A 261 -17.22 -9.40 -10.46
CA LYS A 261 -17.34 -10.63 -9.66
C LYS A 261 -16.01 -11.36 -9.51
N LYS A 262 -15.20 -11.41 -10.56
CA LYS A 262 -13.86 -12.02 -10.51
C LYS A 262 -12.93 -11.27 -9.54
N MET A 263 -13.00 -9.95 -9.51
CA MET A 263 -12.13 -9.11 -8.67
C MET A 263 -12.59 -9.05 -7.22
N THR A 264 -13.91 -8.98 -6.97
CA THR A 264 -14.47 -8.74 -5.63
C THR A 264 -15.02 -10.00 -4.95
N GLY A 265 -15.27 -11.07 -5.71
CA GLY A 265 -15.93 -12.28 -5.23
C GLY A 265 -17.46 -12.20 -5.21
N GLU A 266 -18.07 -11.04 -5.43
CA GLU A 266 -19.51 -10.80 -5.35
C GLU A 266 -20.04 -10.06 -6.59
N SER A 267 -21.33 -10.16 -6.85
CA SER A 267 -21.95 -9.45 -7.96
C SER A 267 -22.10 -7.95 -7.66
N VAL A 268 -22.22 -7.14 -8.71
CA VAL A 268 -22.49 -5.69 -8.61
C VAL A 268 -23.72 -5.38 -7.74
N SER A 269 -24.77 -6.20 -7.87
CA SER A 269 -26.01 -6.02 -7.12
C SER A 269 -25.87 -6.40 -5.63
N GLU A 270 -25.15 -7.47 -5.32
CA GLU A 270 -24.83 -7.88 -3.96
C GLU A 270 -23.97 -6.84 -3.26
N TYR A 271 -22.91 -6.38 -3.92
CA TYR A 271 -22.04 -5.32 -3.42
C TYR A 271 -22.83 -4.06 -3.06
N ARG A 272 -23.67 -3.56 -3.98
CA ARG A 272 -24.50 -2.35 -3.75
C ARG A 272 -25.53 -2.52 -2.61
N LYS A 273 -26.10 -3.72 -2.46
CA LYS A 273 -27.06 -4.00 -1.38
C LYS A 273 -26.41 -4.04 -0.01
N ARG A 274 -25.24 -4.64 0.09
CA ARG A 274 -24.46 -4.73 1.33
C ARG A 274 -24.13 -3.33 1.84
N GLU A 275 -23.55 -2.52 1.00
CA GLU A 275 -23.07 -1.18 1.34
C GLU A 275 -24.20 -0.15 1.63
N LYS A 276 -25.44 -0.43 1.20
CA LYS A 276 -26.60 0.40 1.55
C LYS A 276 -27.20 0.02 2.91
N ARG A 277 -26.78 -1.10 3.49
CA ARG A 277 -27.26 -1.58 4.79
C ARG A 277 -26.32 -1.20 5.95
N GLU A 278 -25.09 -0.85 5.63
CA GLU A 278 -24.10 -0.26 6.54
C GLU A 278 -24.16 1.28 6.50
#